data_e748eb6a8193e40b549fb4b7d519ac44
#
_entry.id   e748eb6a8193e40b549fb4b7d519ac44
#
_cell.length_a   1.000
_cell.length_b   1.000
_cell.length_c   1.000
_cell.angle_alpha   90.00
_cell.angle_beta   90.00
_cell.angle_gamma   90.00
#
_symmetry.space_group_name_H-M   'P 1'
#
loop_
_entity.id
_entity.type
_entity.pdbx_description
1 polymer ?
#
loop_
_entity_poly.entity_id
_entity_poly.type
_entity_poly.pdbx_seq_one_letter_code
_entity_poly.pdbx_strand_id
1 'polypeptide(L)'
;MTDKNRFDPDRVIRAPHGTTLNTKSWLTEAPLRMLMNNLDPDVAEHPQGLVVYGGIGRAARNWECYDKIVETLKRLNDDETLLVQSGKPVGVFKTHSDAPRVLIANSNLVPHWANWEHFNELDKKGLMMYGQMTAGSWIYIGSQGIVQGTYETFVEAGRQHFNGNTKGKWILTGGLGGMGGAQPLAATMAGYCMIAVECDETRIDFRIRTGYVDKKATSVDEAIAQLKEALDKGQPISIGLLGNAAEVFPELHKRGLKPDLVTDQTSAHDPVNGYLPIGWTVEQWRKEAQANPELVSKEAKKSMAVQVQAMLDFYHEGIPTVDYGNNIRQMALEEGVSNAFDFPGFVPAYIRPLFCRGIGPFRWAALSGDPEDIYKTDQKVKEIIADDPHLHNWLDMARERIQFQGLPARICWVGLGLRHKLGLAFNEMVRNGELKAPVVIGRDHLDSGSVASPNRETEGMMDGSDAVSDWPLLNAMLNVAGGATWVSLHHGGGVGMGFSQHSGVVICCDGSEEADKRIERVLFNDPATGVMRHADAGYDIAISSAKEQGLDLPMLNDKNS
;
A
#
# COMPACT_ATOMS: atom_id res chain seq x y z
N MET A 1 2.76 1.40 -32.80
CA MET A 1 1.39 0.85 -32.67
C MET A 1 0.78 1.48 -31.44
N THR A 2 -0.19 2.38 -31.62
CA THR A 2 -0.98 2.91 -30.50
C THR A 2 -1.73 1.72 -29.89
N ASP A 3 -1.51 1.49 -28.62
CA ASP A 3 -2.05 0.33 -27.89
C ASP A 3 -3.57 0.52 -27.66
N LYS A 4 -4.35 0.31 -28.71
CA LYS A 4 -5.82 0.36 -28.68
C LYS A 4 -6.42 -0.63 -27.66
N ASN A 5 -5.61 -1.54 -27.12
CA ASN A 5 -6.01 -2.57 -26.16
C ASN A 5 -5.83 -2.17 -24.69
N ARG A 6 -5.28 -0.97 -24.41
CA ARG A 6 -5.07 -0.50 -23.02
C ARG A 6 -6.23 0.31 -22.46
N PHE A 7 -7.12 0.79 -23.29
CA PHE A 7 -8.26 1.60 -22.88
C PHE A 7 -9.54 1.11 -23.54
N ASP A 8 -10.55 0.83 -22.74
CA ASP A 8 -11.88 0.45 -23.18
C ASP A 8 -12.92 1.22 -22.33
N PRO A 9 -13.56 2.25 -22.88
CA PRO A 9 -14.46 3.13 -22.14
C PRO A 9 -15.73 2.41 -21.64
N ASP A 10 -16.09 1.30 -22.28
CA ASP A 10 -17.32 0.57 -21.99
C ASP A 10 -17.10 -0.57 -20.97
N ARG A 11 -15.85 -0.85 -20.60
CA ARG A 11 -15.52 -1.91 -19.66
C ARG A 11 -15.85 -1.49 -18.22
N VAL A 12 -16.74 -2.25 -17.60
CA VAL A 12 -17.04 -2.18 -16.16
C VAL A 12 -16.82 -3.57 -15.57
N ILE A 13 -15.87 -3.68 -14.65
CA ILE A 13 -15.52 -4.95 -14.01
C ILE A 13 -15.97 -4.89 -12.55
N ARG A 14 -16.65 -5.96 -12.10
CA ARG A 14 -16.95 -6.20 -10.69
C ARG A 14 -16.70 -7.66 -10.37
N ALA A 15 -16.16 -7.93 -9.19
CA ALA A 15 -15.94 -9.29 -8.74
C ALA A 15 -17.27 -10.01 -8.51
N PRO A 16 -17.37 -11.31 -8.85
CA PRO A 16 -18.50 -12.13 -8.46
C PRO A 16 -18.63 -12.23 -6.93
N HIS A 17 -19.84 -12.35 -6.43
CA HIS A 17 -20.18 -12.51 -5.01
C HIS A 17 -20.80 -13.89 -4.77
N GLY A 18 -20.88 -14.27 -3.48
CA GLY A 18 -21.56 -15.50 -3.05
C GLY A 18 -20.72 -16.76 -3.26
N THR A 19 -21.40 -17.90 -3.31
CA THR A 19 -20.77 -19.24 -3.26
C THR A 19 -20.62 -19.92 -4.62
N THR A 20 -21.13 -19.31 -5.68
CA THR A 20 -21.03 -19.89 -7.03
C THR A 20 -19.64 -19.70 -7.60
N LEU A 21 -18.97 -20.80 -7.94
CA LEU A 21 -17.67 -20.78 -8.60
C LEU A 21 -17.80 -20.48 -10.10
N ASN A 22 -16.93 -19.61 -10.59
CA ASN A 22 -16.71 -19.38 -12.03
C ASN A 22 -15.51 -20.20 -12.56
N THR A 23 -14.75 -20.79 -11.65
CA THR A 23 -13.55 -21.60 -11.88
C THR A 23 -13.75 -23.00 -11.32
N LYS A 24 -12.68 -23.82 -11.31
CA LYS A 24 -12.78 -25.21 -10.85
C LYS A 24 -12.70 -25.38 -9.34
N SER A 25 -12.09 -24.44 -8.63
CA SER A 25 -11.92 -24.47 -7.19
C SER A 25 -11.82 -23.07 -6.58
N TRP A 26 -11.92 -22.98 -5.26
CA TRP A 26 -11.67 -21.72 -4.56
C TRP A 26 -10.22 -21.22 -4.71
N LEU A 27 -9.25 -22.11 -4.90
CA LEU A 27 -7.85 -21.73 -5.10
C LEU A 27 -7.62 -20.97 -6.42
N THR A 28 -8.46 -21.19 -7.43
CA THR A 28 -8.45 -20.47 -8.71
C THR A 28 -9.51 -19.35 -8.78
N GLU A 29 -10.61 -19.49 -8.03
CA GLU A 29 -11.63 -18.43 -7.89
C GLU A 29 -11.12 -17.23 -7.13
N ALA A 30 -10.34 -17.43 -6.08
CA ALA A 30 -9.81 -16.36 -5.25
C ALA A 30 -8.96 -15.35 -6.05
N PRO A 31 -7.93 -15.73 -6.81
CA PRO A 31 -7.18 -14.79 -7.64
C PRO A 31 -8.05 -14.18 -8.74
N LEU A 32 -9.06 -14.90 -9.28
CA LEU A 32 -10.00 -14.34 -10.24
C LEU A 32 -10.81 -13.19 -9.64
N ARG A 33 -11.45 -13.40 -8.49
CA ARG A 33 -12.25 -12.37 -7.83
C ARG A 33 -11.41 -11.18 -7.41
N MET A 34 -10.20 -11.41 -6.92
CA MET A 34 -9.31 -10.33 -6.50
C MET A 34 -8.75 -9.52 -7.67
N LEU A 35 -8.43 -10.15 -8.81
CA LEU A 35 -8.09 -9.44 -10.03
C LEU A 35 -9.26 -8.54 -10.49
N MET A 36 -10.47 -9.07 -10.49
CA MET A 36 -11.67 -8.30 -10.86
C MET A 36 -11.96 -7.20 -9.87
N ASN A 37 -11.80 -7.45 -8.56
CA ASN A 37 -11.97 -6.44 -7.51
C ASN A 37 -10.99 -5.26 -7.66
N ASN A 38 -9.76 -5.52 -8.11
CA ASN A 38 -8.79 -4.46 -8.38
C ASN A 38 -9.27 -3.46 -9.45
N LEU A 39 -10.17 -3.87 -10.32
CA LEU A 39 -10.71 -3.05 -11.43
C LEU A 39 -12.15 -2.60 -11.19
N ASP A 40 -12.70 -2.86 -10.00
CA ASP A 40 -14.00 -2.33 -9.61
C ASP A 40 -13.96 -0.79 -9.64
N PRO A 41 -14.98 -0.12 -10.22
CA PRO A 41 -15.02 1.35 -10.29
C PRO A 41 -14.96 2.07 -8.93
N ASP A 42 -15.32 1.38 -7.85
CA ASP A 42 -15.22 1.93 -6.49
C ASP A 42 -13.81 1.68 -5.86
N VAL A 43 -12.96 0.91 -6.52
CA VAL A 43 -11.62 0.53 -6.06
C VAL A 43 -10.53 1.23 -6.89
N ALA A 44 -10.59 1.11 -8.22
CA ALA A 44 -9.57 1.59 -9.14
C ALA A 44 -9.70 3.08 -9.46
N GLU A 45 -8.56 3.76 -9.64
CA GLU A 45 -8.53 5.17 -10.07
C GLU A 45 -8.99 5.35 -11.52
N HIS A 46 -8.55 4.46 -12.44
CA HIS A 46 -8.90 4.50 -13.86
C HIS A 46 -9.13 3.08 -14.40
N PRO A 47 -10.24 2.43 -14.03
CA PRO A 47 -10.49 1.02 -14.36
C PRO A 47 -10.54 0.74 -15.85
N GLN A 48 -11.06 1.67 -16.69
CA GLN A 48 -11.11 1.53 -18.15
C GLN A 48 -9.71 1.46 -18.79
N GLY A 49 -8.69 1.99 -18.12
CA GLY A 49 -7.28 1.91 -18.50
C GLY A 49 -6.50 0.84 -17.73
N LEU A 50 -7.18 -0.03 -16.97
CA LEU A 50 -6.58 -1.06 -16.10
C LEU A 50 -5.74 -0.48 -14.96
N VAL A 51 -5.79 0.82 -14.73
CA VAL A 51 -5.00 1.50 -13.70
C VAL A 51 -5.73 1.43 -12.36
N VAL A 52 -5.08 0.81 -11.41
CA VAL A 52 -5.62 0.61 -10.05
C VAL A 52 -5.30 1.81 -9.17
N TYR A 53 -4.03 2.20 -9.06
CA TYR A 53 -3.59 3.38 -8.30
C TYR A 53 -2.16 3.83 -8.69
N GLY A 54 -1.74 4.97 -8.15
CA GLY A 54 -0.35 5.43 -8.21
C GLY A 54 0.14 5.86 -9.60
N GLY A 55 -0.70 6.52 -10.37
CA GLY A 55 -0.40 7.02 -11.71
C GLY A 55 -0.62 5.98 -12.79
N ILE A 56 0.24 4.98 -12.91
CA ILE A 56 0.19 3.94 -13.95
C ILE A 56 0.22 2.51 -13.42
N GLY A 57 0.01 2.30 -12.12
CA GLY A 57 -0.02 0.96 -11.52
C GLY A 57 -1.21 0.13 -12.01
N ARG A 58 -0.94 -0.93 -12.78
CA ARG A 58 -1.97 -1.73 -13.48
C ARG A 58 -2.15 -3.11 -12.88
N ALA A 59 -3.35 -3.66 -13.06
CA ALA A 59 -3.70 -5.03 -12.70
C ALA A 59 -3.35 -6.05 -13.81
N ALA A 60 -3.38 -5.63 -15.07
CA ALA A 60 -3.01 -6.42 -16.24
C ALA A 60 -2.37 -5.52 -17.31
N ARG A 61 -1.58 -6.08 -18.22
CA ARG A 61 -0.83 -5.33 -19.22
C ARG A 61 -1.72 -4.57 -20.20
N ASN A 62 -2.77 -5.22 -20.67
CA ASN A 62 -3.82 -4.69 -21.53
C ASN A 62 -5.08 -5.57 -21.42
N TRP A 63 -6.17 -5.20 -22.08
CA TRP A 63 -7.44 -5.94 -21.98
C TRP A 63 -7.38 -7.35 -22.56
N GLU A 64 -6.61 -7.58 -23.62
CA GLU A 64 -6.39 -8.94 -24.15
C GLU A 64 -5.70 -9.83 -23.10
N CYS A 65 -4.68 -9.33 -22.44
CA CYS A 65 -4.01 -10.05 -21.36
C CYS A 65 -4.95 -10.31 -20.17
N TYR A 66 -5.75 -9.32 -19.78
CA TYR A 66 -6.77 -9.49 -18.75
C TYR A 66 -7.75 -10.61 -19.08
N ASP A 67 -8.32 -10.59 -20.30
CA ASP A 67 -9.27 -11.61 -20.74
C ASP A 67 -8.62 -13.01 -20.74
N LYS A 68 -7.36 -13.12 -21.16
CA LYS A 68 -6.61 -14.40 -21.16
C LYS A 68 -6.23 -14.86 -19.75
N ILE A 69 -5.97 -13.97 -18.80
CA ILE A 69 -5.80 -14.36 -17.40
C ILE A 69 -7.11 -14.95 -16.86
N VAL A 70 -8.24 -14.25 -17.07
CA VAL A 70 -9.56 -14.70 -16.63
C VAL A 70 -9.92 -16.05 -17.24
N GLU A 71 -9.76 -16.21 -18.56
CA GLU A 71 -9.99 -17.49 -19.28
C GLU A 71 -9.12 -18.61 -18.71
N THR A 72 -7.84 -18.33 -18.44
CA THR A 72 -6.91 -19.31 -17.91
C THR A 72 -7.27 -19.73 -16.50
N LEU A 73 -7.60 -18.80 -15.61
CA LEU A 73 -8.02 -19.12 -14.24
C LEU A 73 -9.28 -19.99 -14.20
N LYS A 74 -10.22 -19.79 -15.15
CA LYS A 74 -11.44 -20.61 -15.26
C LYS A 74 -11.16 -22.09 -15.60
N ARG A 75 -10.07 -22.37 -16.32
CA ARG A 75 -9.72 -23.74 -16.74
C ARG A 75 -8.60 -24.39 -15.94
N LEU A 76 -7.87 -23.61 -15.11
CA LEU A 76 -6.70 -24.07 -14.35
C LEU A 76 -7.09 -25.19 -13.38
N ASN A 77 -6.26 -26.22 -13.28
CA ASN A 77 -6.41 -27.29 -12.30
C ASN A 77 -5.63 -26.96 -11.01
N ASP A 78 -5.97 -27.65 -9.92
CA ASP A 78 -5.33 -27.42 -8.61
C ASP A 78 -3.89 -27.95 -8.51
N ASP A 79 -3.40 -28.63 -9.51
CA ASP A 79 -2.02 -29.08 -9.67
C ASP A 79 -1.26 -28.32 -10.78
N GLU A 80 -1.80 -27.20 -11.23
CA GLU A 80 -1.22 -26.34 -12.25
C GLU A 80 -0.93 -24.94 -11.70
N THR A 81 0.09 -24.31 -12.26
CA THR A 81 0.50 -22.94 -11.92
C THR A 81 0.53 -22.07 -13.17
N LEU A 82 -0.19 -20.94 -13.12
CA LEU A 82 -0.16 -19.88 -14.13
C LEU A 82 1.02 -18.94 -13.86
N LEU A 83 1.82 -18.67 -14.88
CA LEU A 83 2.87 -17.65 -14.84
C LEU A 83 2.40 -16.35 -15.51
N VAL A 84 2.57 -15.23 -14.81
CA VAL A 84 2.20 -13.88 -15.28
C VAL A 84 3.42 -12.99 -15.26
N GLN A 85 3.84 -12.52 -16.44
CA GLN A 85 4.98 -11.63 -16.61
C GLN A 85 4.49 -10.23 -16.97
N SER A 86 4.69 -9.28 -16.07
CA SER A 86 4.25 -7.89 -16.25
C SER A 86 2.83 -7.81 -16.83
N GLY A 87 1.87 -8.44 -16.14
CA GLY A 87 0.46 -8.46 -16.48
C GLY A 87 0.07 -9.29 -17.71
N LYS A 88 0.98 -10.09 -18.27
CA LYS A 88 0.72 -11.00 -19.40
C LYS A 88 0.79 -12.46 -18.95
N PRO A 89 -0.26 -13.28 -19.18
CA PRO A 89 -0.17 -14.72 -18.93
C PRO A 89 0.74 -15.35 -19.97
N VAL A 90 1.82 -16.00 -19.53
CA VAL A 90 2.88 -16.49 -20.43
C VAL A 90 3.00 -18.01 -20.44
N GLY A 91 2.45 -18.70 -19.46
CA GLY A 91 2.49 -20.16 -19.45
C GLY A 91 1.71 -20.76 -18.29
N VAL A 92 1.32 -22.02 -18.46
CA VAL A 92 0.73 -22.88 -17.43
C VAL A 92 1.58 -24.12 -17.33
N PHE A 93 1.98 -24.46 -16.11
CA PHE A 93 2.86 -25.60 -15.85
C PHE A 93 2.23 -26.55 -14.83
N LYS A 94 2.46 -27.86 -15.01
CA LYS A 94 2.20 -28.83 -13.96
C LYS A 94 3.14 -28.61 -12.80
N THR A 95 2.56 -28.51 -11.60
CA THR A 95 3.25 -28.42 -10.33
C THR A 95 2.70 -29.47 -9.37
N HIS A 96 2.14 -29.07 -8.25
CA HIS A 96 1.49 -29.96 -7.30
C HIS A 96 0.42 -29.19 -6.50
N SER A 97 -0.42 -29.90 -5.76
CA SER A 97 -1.57 -29.32 -5.04
C SER A 97 -1.19 -28.23 -4.02
N ASP A 98 -0.03 -28.32 -3.39
CA ASP A 98 0.46 -27.32 -2.44
C ASP A 98 1.21 -26.15 -3.09
N ALA A 99 1.49 -26.20 -4.40
CA ALA A 99 2.13 -25.10 -5.10
C ALA A 99 1.18 -23.91 -5.30
N PRO A 100 1.69 -22.68 -5.43
CA PRO A 100 0.89 -21.54 -5.83
C PRO A 100 0.15 -21.76 -7.15
N ARG A 101 -1.10 -21.27 -7.22
CA ARG A 101 -1.88 -21.29 -8.47
C ARG A 101 -1.41 -20.23 -9.46
N VAL A 102 -0.83 -19.13 -8.95
CA VAL A 102 -0.31 -18.05 -9.79
C VAL A 102 1.04 -17.59 -9.26
N LEU A 103 1.98 -17.40 -10.16
CA LEU A 103 3.25 -16.71 -9.91
C LEU A 103 3.34 -15.49 -10.80
N ILE A 104 3.60 -14.35 -10.19
CA ILE A 104 3.59 -13.03 -10.84
C ILE A 104 4.97 -12.40 -10.70
N ALA A 105 5.51 -11.88 -11.80
CA ALA A 105 6.68 -11.01 -11.80
C ALA A 105 6.35 -9.74 -12.58
N ASN A 106 6.47 -8.58 -11.92
CA ASN A 106 6.10 -7.30 -12.51
C ASN A 106 7.28 -6.33 -12.54
N SER A 107 7.46 -5.65 -13.66
CA SER A 107 8.39 -4.53 -13.85
C SER A 107 9.84 -4.79 -13.40
N ASN A 108 10.23 -6.06 -13.25
CA ASN A 108 11.61 -6.39 -12.89
C ASN A 108 12.55 -6.14 -14.07
N LEU A 109 13.50 -5.26 -13.86
CA LEU A 109 14.60 -4.96 -14.75
C LEU A 109 15.93 -5.37 -14.08
N VAL A 110 16.90 -5.77 -14.89
CA VAL A 110 18.28 -5.93 -14.40
C VAL A 110 18.75 -4.59 -13.85
N PRO A 111 19.41 -4.53 -12.66
CA PRO A 111 19.61 -3.26 -11.94
C PRO A 111 20.21 -2.12 -12.75
N HIS A 112 21.20 -2.39 -13.62
CA HIS A 112 21.82 -1.35 -14.46
C HIS A 112 20.82 -0.68 -15.44
N TRP A 113 19.75 -1.38 -15.83
CA TRP A 113 18.69 -0.88 -16.74
C TRP A 113 17.44 -0.45 -16.01
N ALA A 114 17.41 -0.52 -14.68
CA ALA A 114 16.24 -0.21 -13.87
C ALA A 114 16.08 1.31 -13.69
N ASN A 115 15.64 1.98 -14.72
CA ASN A 115 15.30 3.41 -14.73
C ASN A 115 14.02 3.66 -15.55
N TRP A 116 13.41 4.83 -15.34
CA TRP A 116 12.17 5.20 -16.02
C TRP A 116 12.30 5.31 -17.54
N GLU A 117 13.43 5.76 -18.05
CA GLU A 117 13.66 5.91 -19.50
C GLU A 117 13.54 4.55 -20.19
N HIS A 118 14.32 3.57 -19.73
CA HIS A 118 14.30 2.23 -20.30
C HIS A 118 12.97 1.50 -20.05
N PHE A 119 12.38 1.65 -18.87
CA PHE A 119 11.05 1.12 -18.56
C PHE A 119 10.02 1.64 -19.57
N ASN A 120 9.97 2.95 -19.80
CA ASN A 120 9.01 3.59 -20.70
C ASN A 120 9.18 3.13 -22.16
N GLU A 121 10.42 2.90 -22.62
CA GLU A 121 10.66 2.31 -23.93
C GLU A 121 10.06 0.90 -24.06
N LEU A 122 10.24 0.07 -23.03
CA LEU A 122 9.73 -1.30 -23.02
C LEU A 122 8.19 -1.32 -22.88
N ASP A 123 7.62 -0.43 -22.07
CA ASP A 123 6.18 -0.30 -21.93
C ASP A 123 5.52 0.15 -23.25
N LYS A 124 6.12 1.10 -23.96
CA LYS A 124 5.66 1.50 -25.33
C LYS A 124 5.72 0.37 -26.34
N LYS A 125 6.68 -0.55 -26.19
CA LYS A 125 6.80 -1.76 -27.04
C LYS A 125 5.83 -2.87 -26.63
N GLY A 126 5.05 -2.69 -25.53
CA GLY A 126 4.15 -3.71 -25.00
C GLY A 126 4.86 -4.89 -24.33
N LEU A 127 6.09 -4.69 -23.83
CA LEU A 127 6.91 -5.74 -23.22
C LEU A 127 6.85 -5.74 -21.70
N MET A 128 6.42 -4.64 -21.11
CA MET A 128 6.33 -4.45 -19.66
C MET A 128 5.03 -3.81 -19.22
N MET A 129 4.80 -3.83 -17.93
CA MET A 129 3.71 -3.15 -17.24
C MET A 129 4.23 -2.72 -15.87
N TYR A 130 3.87 -1.51 -15.43
CA TYR A 130 4.12 -1.09 -14.06
C TYR A 130 3.06 -1.73 -13.14
N GLY A 131 3.41 -2.88 -12.59
CA GLY A 131 2.58 -3.63 -11.65
C GLY A 131 2.87 -3.20 -10.23
N GLN A 132 2.46 -1.99 -9.87
CA GLN A 132 2.74 -1.39 -8.58
C GLN A 132 2.13 -2.21 -7.44
N MET A 133 2.98 -2.78 -6.56
CA MET A 133 2.61 -3.42 -5.30
C MET A 133 1.30 -4.24 -5.38
N THR A 134 0.32 -3.94 -4.54
CA THR A 134 -0.96 -4.63 -4.44
C THR A 134 -1.85 -4.49 -5.68
N ALA A 135 -1.60 -3.50 -6.54
CA ALA A 135 -2.25 -3.40 -7.84
C ALA A 135 -1.85 -4.55 -8.76
N GLY A 136 -0.56 -4.81 -8.91
CA GLY A 136 -0.04 -5.87 -9.75
C GLY A 136 -0.12 -7.27 -9.15
N SER A 137 -0.30 -7.39 -7.85
CA SER A 137 -0.47 -8.67 -7.12
C SER A 137 -1.93 -9.00 -6.77
N TRP A 138 -2.87 -8.20 -7.22
CA TRP A 138 -4.31 -8.44 -7.07
C TRP A 138 -4.77 -8.60 -5.61
N ILE A 139 -4.28 -7.75 -4.74
CA ILE A 139 -4.67 -7.72 -3.32
C ILE A 139 -4.96 -6.28 -2.82
N TYR A 140 -5.11 -5.33 -3.74
CA TYR A 140 -5.54 -3.99 -3.41
C TYR A 140 -7.02 -3.99 -3.00
N ILE A 141 -7.33 -3.36 -1.91
CA ILE A 141 -8.67 -3.31 -1.29
C ILE A 141 -9.21 -1.89 -1.16
N GLY A 142 -8.74 -0.99 -2.00
CA GLY A 142 -9.01 0.43 -1.90
C GLY A 142 -8.09 1.13 -0.89
N SER A 143 -8.30 2.42 -0.67
CA SER A 143 -7.48 3.24 0.24
C SER A 143 -7.50 2.75 1.69
N GLN A 144 -8.52 1.97 2.09
CA GLN A 144 -8.57 1.34 3.41
C GLN A 144 -7.33 0.48 3.72
N GLY A 145 -6.67 -0.06 2.69
CA GLY A 145 -5.49 -0.94 2.83
C GLY A 145 -4.30 -0.30 3.53
N ILE A 146 -4.21 1.02 3.59
CA ILE A 146 -3.14 1.72 4.29
C ILE A 146 -3.64 2.62 5.43
N VAL A 147 -4.93 2.66 5.71
CA VAL A 147 -5.49 3.54 6.76
C VAL A 147 -4.86 3.23 8.10
N GLN A 148 -4.71 1.96 8.46
CA GLN A 148 -4.12 1.62 9.77
C GLN A 148 -2.65 1.98 9.85
N GLY A 149 -1.83 1.70 8.84
CA GLY A 149 -0.42 2.08 8.86
C GLY A 149 -0.24 3.58 9.01
N THR A 150 -1.09 4.36 8.36
CA THR A 150 -1.13 5.82 8.49
C THR A 150 -1.61 6.24 9.89
N TYR A 151 -2.65 5.58 10.41
CA TYR A 151 -3.13 5.79 11.78
C TYR A 151 -2.04 5.50 12.81
N GLU A 152 -1.35 4.35 12.73
CA GLU A 152 -0.23 4.00 13.61
C GLU A 152 0.89 5.04 13.56
N THR A 153 1.21 5.53 12.35
CA THR A 153 2.21 6.60 12.17
C THR A 153 1.79 7.88 12.91
N PHE A 154 0.55 8.31 12.77
CA PHE A 154 0.07 9.54 13.40
C PHE A 154 -0.10 9.40 14.92
N VAL A 155 -0.53 8.23 15.39
CA VAL A 155 -0.59 7.92 16.83
C VAL A 155 0.81 7.93 17.44
N GLU A 156 1.80 7.32 16.78
CA GLU A 156 3.17 7.32 17.25
C GLU A 156 3.80 8.72 17.24
N ALA A 157 3.55 9.50 16.18
CA ALA A 157 3.96 10.90 16.13
C ALA A 157 3.34 11.69 17.30
N GLY A 158 2.06 11.48 17.59
CA GLY A 158 1.38 12.07 18.74
C GLY A 158 2.01 11.70 20.08
N ARG A 159 2.41 10.44 20.23
CA ARG A 159 3.06 9.95 21.43
C ARG A 159 4.45 10.56 21.64
N GLN A 160 5.25 10.61 20.58
CA GLN A 160 6.62 11.13 20.65
C GLN A 160 6.68 12.65 20.84
N HIS A 161 5.82 13.40 20.14
CA HIS A 161 5.93 14.86 20.10
C HIS A 161 4.94 15.58 21.01
N PHE A 162 3.81 14.95 21.39
CA PHE A 162 2.71 15.61 22.11
C PHE A 162 2.25 14.83 23.35
N ASN A 163 3.04 13.87 23.84
CA ASN A 163 2.68 13.00 24.97
C ASN A 163 1.32 12.31 24.80
N GLY A 164 0.98 11.93 23.57
CA GLY A 164 -0.29 11.29 23.22
C GLY A 164 -1.49 12.23 23.12
N ASN A 165 -1.33 13.52 23.38
CA ASN A 165 -2.43 14.50 23.26
C ASN A 165 -2.47 15.16 21.88
N THR A 166 -3.31 14.62 21.01
CA THR A 166 -3.48 15.10 19.62
C THR A 166 -4.63 16.11 19.46
N LYS A 167 -5.41 16.35 20.53
CA LYS A 167 -6.52 17.29 20.50
C LYS A 167 -6.02 18.73 20.24
N GLY A 168 -6.62 19.39 19.28
CA GLY A 168 -6.21 20.75 18.89
C GLY A 168 -4.91 20.78 18.07
N LYS A 169 -4.44 19.65 17.59
CA LYS A 169 -3.30 19.50 16.70
C LYS A 169 -3.75 19.30 15.25
N TRP A 170 -2.92 19.73 14.30
CA TRP A 170 -3.25 19.57 12.90
C TRP A 170 -2.07 19.16 12.02
N ILE A 171 -2.38 18.45 10.95
CA ILE A 171 -1.43 17.91 9.98
C ILE A 171 -1.62 18.60 8.64
N LEU A 172 -0.50 18.98 8.00
CA LEU A 172 -0.47 19.40 6.61
C LEU A 172 0.06 18.26 5.74
N THR A 173 -0.65 17.92 4.68
CA THR A 173 -0.22 16.91 3.71
C THR A 173 -0.63 17.25 2.28
N GLY A 174 -0.03 16.55 1.30
CA GLY A 174 -0.40 16.58 -0.11
C GLY A 174 -0.85 15.22 -0.61
N GLY A 175 -1.79 15.21 -1.57
CA GLY A 175 -2.24 14.04 -2.29
C GLY A 175 -3.45 13.31 -1.68
N LEU A 176 -4.47 13.09 -2.52
CA LEU A 176 -5.69 12.32 -2.21
C LEU A 176 -5.95 11.19 -3.23
N GLY A 177 -4.90 10.71 -3.88
CA GLY A 177 -4.94 9.52 -4.74
C GLY A 177 -5.22 8.22 -3.97
N GLY A 178 -4.97 7.08 -4.60
CA GLY A 178 -5.26 5.76 -4.00
C GLY A 178 -4.63 5.57 -2.62
N MET A 179 -3.38 5.95 -2.46
CA MET A 179 -2.65 5.84 -1.19
C MET A 179 -2.86 7.08 -0.31
N GLY A 180 -2.64 8.28 -0.85
CA GLY A 180 -2.78 9.54 -0.10
C GLY A 180 -4.17 9.79 0.44
N GLY A 181 -5.19 9.26 -0.23
CA GLY A 181 -6.58 9.34 0.21
C GLY A 181 -6.88 8.72 1.58
N ALA A 182 -6.00 7.88 2.11
CA ALA A 182 -6.14 7.30 3.45
C ALA A 182 -5.80 8.28 4.58
N GLN A 183 -4.95 9.27 4.32
CA GLN A 183 -4.41 10.15 5.36
C GLN A 183 -5.48 10.95 6.12
N PRO A 184 -6.50 11.57 5.47
CA PRO A 184 -7.50 12.35 6.19
C PRO A 184 -8.29 11.55 7.20
N LEU A 185 -8.73 10.35 6.82
CA LEU A 185 -9.46 9.46 7.73
C LEU A 185 -8.55 9.02 8.90
N ALA A 186 -7.33 8.59 8.60
CA ALA A 186 -6.37 8.18 9.63
C ALA A 186 -6.05 9.31 10.61
N ALA A 187 -5.90 10.55 10.13
CA ALA A 187 -5.65 11.72 10.96
C ALA A 187 -6.81 11.98 11.94
N THR A 188 -8.04 11.99 11.45
CA THR A 188 -9.21 12.22 12.31
C THR A 188 -9.45 11.07 13.28
N MET A 189 -9.18 9.82 12.89
CA MET A 189 -9.20 8.67 13.81
C MET A 189 -8.13 8.78 14.90
N ALA A 190 -6.97 9.36 14.58
CA ALA A 190 -5.90 9.63 15.55
C ALA A 190 -6.11 10.93 16.35
N GLY A 191 -7.22 11.65 16.13
CA GLY A 191 -7.61 12.84 16.90
C GLY A 191 -7.06 14.17 16.37
N TYR A 192 -6.44 14.20 15.18
CA TYR A 192 -5.95 15.43 14.54
C TYR A 192 -7.00 16.07 13.62
N CYS A 193 -6.85 17.38 13.42
CA CYS A 193 -7.34 17.99 12.19
C CYS A 193 -6.33 17.82 11.06
N MET A 194 -6.78 17.92 9.80
CA MET A 194 -5.88 17.83 8.64
C MET A 194 -6.31 18.77 7.52
N ILE A 195 -5.32 19.40 6.87
CA ILE A 195 -5.46 19.97 5.54
C ILE A 195 -4.70 19.06 4.57
N ALA A 196 -5.43 18.46 3.63
CA ALA A 196 -4.87 17.65 2.56
C ALA A 196 -5.04 18.40 1.23
N VAL A 197 -3.91 18.77 0.61
CA VAL A 197 -3.90 19.52 -0.65
C VAL A 197 -3.98 18.55 -1.83
N GLU A 198 -4.96 18.75 -2.70
CA GLU A 198 -5.17 17.92 -3.91
C GLU A 198 -5.46 18.80 -5.12
N CYS A 199 -4.77 18.55 -6.21
CA CYS A 199 -4.91 19.33 -7.45
C CYS A 199 -6.10 18.92 -8.31
N ASP A 200 -6.63 17.72 -8.14
CA ASP A 200 -7.76 17.19 -8.89
C ASP A 200 -9.04 17.20 -8.02
N GLU A 201 -9.96 18.09 -8.34
CA GLU A 201 -11.22 18.25 -7.63
C GLU A 201 -12.04 16.95 -7.56
N THR A 202 -11.97 16.14 -8.60
CA THR A 202 -12.72 14.86 -8.67
C THR A 202 -12.24 13.86 -7.60
N ARG A 203 -10.97 13.92 -7.22
CA ARG A 203 -10.41 13.11 -6.13
C ARG A 203 -10.92 13.58 -4.77
N ILE A 204 -11.00 14.90 -4.55
CA ILE A 204 -11.59 15.43 -3.32
C ILE A 204 -13.04 14.99 -3.18
N ASP A 205 -13.84 15.16 -4.23
CA ASP A 205 -15.25 14.78 -4.24
C ASP A 205 -15.45 13.28 -4.01
N PHE A 206 -14.57 12.45 -4.60
CA PHE A 206 -14.57 11.00 -4.35
C PHE A 206 -14.29 10.67 -2.87
N ARG A 207 -13.30 11.33 -2.24
CA ARG A 207 -12.97 11.09 -0.82
C ARG A 207 -14.05 11.58 0.13
N ILE A 208 -14.77 12.65 -0.20
CA ILE A 208 -15.95 13.08 0.56
C ILE A 208 -17.06 12.03 0.44
N ARG A 209 -17.37 11.60 -0.78
CA ARG A 209 -18.41 10.59 -1.02
C ARG A 209 -18.13 9.26 -0.30
N THR A 210 -16.87 8.87 -0.19
CA THR A 210 -16.45 7.62 0.46
C THR A 210 -16.13 7.77 1.94
N GLY A 211 -16.33 8.95 2.53
CA GLY A 211 -16.16 9.20 3.97
C GLY A 211 -14.71 9.33 4.45
N TYR A 212 -13.76 9.56 3.53
CA TYR A 212 -12.35 9.77 3.87
C TYR A 212 -12.01 11.22 4.18
N VAL A 213 -12.71 12.17 3.58
CA VAL A 213 -12.57 13.62 3.79
C VAL A 213 -13.88 14.18 4.28
N ASP A 214 -13.84 15.04 5.31
CA ASP A 214 -15.05 15.61 5.92
C ASP A 214 -15.54 16.85 5.19
N LYS A 215 -14.63 17.73 4.75
CA LYS A 215 -14.96 19.02 4.12
C LYS A 215 -14.07 19.31 2.93
N LYS A 216 -14.58 20.10 2.00
CA LYS A 216 -13.85 20.68 0.86
C LYS A 216 -13.59 22.16 1.09
N ALA A 217 -12.45 22.62 0.64
CA ALA A 217 -12.12 24.03 0.52
C ALA A 217 -11.58 24.31 -0.90
N THR A 218 -11.99 25.43 -1.48
CA THR A 218 -11.57 25.86 -2.82
C THR A 218 -10.53 26.97 -2.79
N SER A 219 -10.20 27.45 -1.59
CA SER A 219 -9.14 28.44 -1.36
C SER A 219 -8.43 28.19 -0.03
N VAL A 220 -7.21 28.71 0.06
CA VAL A 220 -6.40 28.67 1.29
C VAL A 220 -7.11 29.37 2.45
N ASP A 221 -7.74 30.52 2.19
CA ASP A 221 -8.47 31.26 3.22
C ASP A 221 -9.67 30.49 3.78
N GLU A 222 -10.41 29.81 2.91
CA GLU A 222 -11.51 28.92 3.31
C GLU A 222 -11.01 27.75 4.16
N ALA A 223 -9.93 27.09 3.74
CA ALA A 223 -9.34 25.99 4.49
C ALA A 223 -8.87 26.42 5.89
N ILE A 224 -8.21 27.57 5.97
CA ILE A 224 -7.76 28.15 7.26
C ILE A 224 -8.96 28.47 8.16
N ALA A 225 -10.03 29.05 7.62
CA ALA A 225 -11.23 29.37 8.40
C ALA A 225 -11.89 28.10 8.96
N GLN A 226 -12.06 27.08 8.13
CA GLN A 226 -12.61 25.78 8.54
C GLN A 226 -11.73 25.09 9.59
N LEU A 227 -10.39 25.14 9.41
CA LEU A 227 -9.43 24.57 10.36
C LEU A 227 -9.53 25.28 11.73
N LYS A 228 -9.51 26.62 11.76
CA LYS A 228 -9.61 27.39 13.01
C LYS A 228 -10.90 27.07 13.76
N GLU A 229 -12.03 27.04 13.07
CA GLU A 229 -13.31 26.68 13.68
C GLU A 229 -13.26 25.28 14.35
N ALA A 230 -12.63 24.32 13.70
CA ALA A 230 -12.51 22.95 14.22
C ALA A 230 -11.56 22.88 15.43
N LEU A 231 -10.43 23.57 15.35
CA LEU A 231 -9.45 23.63 16.46
C LEU A 231 -10.07 24.28 17.69
N ASP A 232 -10.80 25.39 17.53
CA ASP A 232 -11.49 26.08 18.63
C ASP A 232 -12.54 25.18 19.31
N LYS A 233 -13.23 24.34 18.53
CA LYS A 233 -14.20 23.35 19.04
C LYS A 233 -13.54 22.09 19.59
N GLY A 234 -12.25 21.88 19.35
CA GLY A 234 -11.52 20.66 19.68
C GLY A 234 -12.09 19.41 18.98
N GLN A 235 -12.65 19.58 17.79
CA GLN A 235 -13.27 18.54 16.99
C GLN A 235 -12.36 18.17 15.81
N PRO A 236 -11.85 16.93 15.74
CA PRO A 236 -11.05 16.49 14.59
C PRO A 236 -11.86 16.55 13.29
N ILE A 237 -11.33 17.26 12.30
CA ILE A 237 -11.88 17.24 10.93
C ILE A 237 -10.77 17.18 9.90
N SER A 238 -11.09 16.67 8.73
CA SER A 238 -10.23 16.68 7.55
C SER A 238 -10.80 17.59 6.46
N ILE A 239 -9.90 18.36 5.84
CA ILE A 239 -10.23 19.35 4.81
C ILE A 239 -9.44 19.02 3.55
N GLY A 240 -10.13 18.67 2.47
CA GLY A 240 -9.55 18.56 1.13
C GLY A 240 -9.46 19.94 0.50
N LEU A 241 -8.26 20.49 0.40
CA LEU A 241 -8.01 21.78 -0.21
C LEU A 241 -7.66 21.62 -1.69
N LEU A 242 -8.48 22.20 -2.58
CA LEU A 242 -8.18 22.24 -4.00
C LEU A 242 -7.00 23.20 -4.26
N GLY A 243 -5.89 22.65 -4.72
CA GLY A 243 -4.68 23.42 -4.98
C GLY A 243 -3.47 22.54 -5.33
N ASN A 244 -2.38 23.19 -5.65
CA ASN A 244 -1.09 22.52 -5.88
C ASN A 244 -0.27 22.56 -4.60
N ALA A 245 0.16 21.41 -4.09
CA ALA A 245 0.94 21.32 -2.85
C ALA A 245 2.24 22.14 -2.93
N ALA A 246 2.89 22.18 -4.10
CA ALA A 246 4.10 22.98 -4.32
C ALA A 246 3.86 24.51 -4.26
N GLU A 247 2.61 24.95 -4.39
CA GLU A 247 2.23 26.36 -4.22
C GLU A 247 1.68 26.63 -2.80
N VAL A 248 0.85 25.71 -2.29
CA VAL A 248 0.17 25.86 -1.00
C VAL A 248 1.13 25.76 0.18
N PHE A 249 2.07 24.80 0.18
CA PHE A 249 3.00 24.65 1.30
C PHE A 249 3.85 25.90 1.54
N PRO A 250 4.51 26.48 0.52
CA PRO A 250 5.24 27.73 0.69
C PRO A 250 4.34 28.89 1.11
N GLU A 251 3.10 28.96 0.61
CA GLU A 251 2.14 30.01 0.97
C GLU A 251 1.76 29.93 2.45
N LEU A 252 1.44 28.74 2.96
CA LEU A 252 1.11 28.55 4.37
C LEU A 252 2.29 28.89 5.28
N HIS A 253 3.51 28.47 4.91
CA HIS A 253 4.73 28.82 5.63
C HIS A 253 4.93 30.35 5.66
N LYS A 254 4.86 31.01 4.50
CA LYS A 254 4.98 32.48 4.40
C LYS A 254 3.93 33.23 5.23
N ARG A 255 2.73 32.67 5.37
CA ARG A 255 1.66 33.24 6.22
C ARG A 255 1.88 32.99 7.72
N GLY A 256 2.95 32.27 8.09
CA GLY A 256 3.29 31.96 9.48
C GLY A 256 2.39 30.90 10.13
N LEU A 257 1.69 30.08 9.33
CA LEU A 257 0.94 28.96 9.87
C LEU A 257 1.91 27.84 10.28
N LYS A 258 1.65 27.26 11.44
CA LYS A 258 2.48 26.21 12.03
C LYS A 258 1.68 24.91 12.17
N PRO A 259 1.78 23.98 11.22
CA PRO A 259 1.29 22.62 11.42
C PRO A 259 1.99 21.96 12.62
N ASP A 260 1.33 21.03 13.26
CA ASP A 260 1.96 20.19 14.28
C ASP A 260 2.72 19.00 13.69
N LEU A 261 2.38 18.62 12.44
CA LEU A 261 3.07 17.61 11.64
C LEU A 261 2.94 17.97 10.16
N VAL A 262 4.02 17.81 9.41
CA VAL A 262 4.04 17.98 7.94
C VAL A 262 4.42 16.66 7.28
N THR A 263 3.70 16.31 6.23
CA THR A 263 4.03 15.13 5.40
C THR A 263 3.58 15.32 3.95
N ASP A 264 3.85 14.34 3.09
CA ASP A 264 3.38 14.33 1.71
C ASP A 264 3.17 12.91 1.21
N GLN A 265 2.08 12.69 0.50
CA GLN A 265 1.80 11.43 -0.19
C GLN A 265 1.20 11.65 -1.58
N THR A 266 1.66 12.66 -2.29
CA THR A 266 1.46 12.78 -3.73
C THR A 266 2.10 11.59 -4.45
N SER A 267 1.73 11.34 -5.71
CA SER A 267 2.37 10.27 -6.50
C SER A 267 3.69 10.75 -7.13
N ALA A 268 4.56 11.39 -6.33
CA ALA A 268 5.81 12.00 -6.76
C ALA A 268 6.81 11.02 -7.40
N HIS A 269 6.68 9.72 -7.13
CA HIS A 269 7.49 8.66 -7.74
C HIS A 269 7.31 8.52 -9.25
N ASP A 270 6.20 9.03 -9.79
CA ASP A 270 5.93 9.13 -11.23
C ASP A 270 5.81 10.62 -11.62
N PRO A 271 6.91 11.27 -12.01
CA PRO A 271 6.89 12.70 -12.28
C PRO A 271 6.09 13.08 -13.52
N VAL A 272 5.71 12.12 -14.37
CA VAL A 272 4.89 12.38 -15.58
C VAL A 272 3.40 12.34 -15.25
N ASN A 273 2.94 11.28 -14.58
CA ASN A 273 1.51 11.02 -14.38
C ASN A 273 1.06 11.26 -12.94
N GLY A 274 1.98 11.50 -12.02
CA GLY A 274 1.70 11.51 -10.58
C GLY A 274 1.81 12.88 -9.89
N TYR A 275 2.35 13.89 -10.55
CA TYR A 275 2.60 15.19 -9.92
C TYR A 275 2.33 16.37 -10.87
N LEU A 276 1.46 17.30 -10.46
CA LEU A 276 1.10 18.48 -11.24
C LEU A 276 2.20 19.56 -11.16
N PRO A 277 2.78 20.01 -12.29
CA PRO A 277 3.69 21.15 -12.29
C PRO A 277 3.03 22.45 -11.82
N ILE A 278 3.80 23.32 -11.15
CA ILE A 278 3.35 24.66 -10.72
C ILE A 278 2.84 25.46 -11.92
N GLY A 279 1.70 26.12 -11.73
CA GLY A 279 1.09 26.99 -12.73
C GLY A 279 0.36 26.26 -13.86
N TRP A 280 0.35 24.93 -13.86
CA TRP A 280 -0.37 24.16 -14.88
C TRP A 280 -1.79 23.81 -14.41
N THR A 281 -2.70 23.67 -15.38
CA THR A 281 -4.01 23.06 -15.12
C THR A 281 -3.92 21.53 -15.26
N VAL A 282 -4.83 20.82 -14.60
CA VAL A 282 -4.93 19.35 -14.71
C VAL A 282 -5.16 18.92 -16.16
N GLU A 283 -5.93 19.69 -16.94
CA GLU A 283 -6.18 19.42 -18.36
C GLU A 283 -4.90 19.57 -19.18
N GLN A 284 -4.15 20.65 -18.98
CA GLN A 284 -2.85 20.87 -19.63
C GLN A 284 -1.88 19.75 -19.30
N TRP A 285 -1.75 19.40 -18.01
CA TRP A 285 -0.89 18.33 -17.55
C TRP A 285 -1.21 17.00 -18.22
N ARG A 286 -2.47 16.58 -18.23
CA ARG A 286 -2.91 15.32 -18.87
C ARG A 286 -2.60 15.29 -20.36
N LYS A 287 -2.76 16.41 -21.05
CA LYS A 287 -2.42 16.54 -22.48
C LYS A 287 -0.92 16.42 -22.71
N GLU A 288 -0.13 17.18 -21.94
CA GLU A 288 1.34 17.19 -22.09
C GLU A 288 1.98 15.89 -21.63
N ALA A 289 1.42 15.18 -20.66
CA ALA A 289 1.89 13.86 -20.24
C ALA A 289 1.91 12.84 -21.40
N GLN A 290 0.98 12.99 -22.36
CA GLN A 290 0.93 12.17 -23.56
C GLN A 290 1.81 12.71 -24.70
N ALA A 291 1.89 14.04 -24.85
CA ALA A 291 2.55 14.69 -25.96
C ALA A 291 4.05 14.92 -25.70
N ASN A 292 4.42 15.36 -24.49
CA ASN A 292 5.76 15.80 -24.11
C ASN A 292 6.14 15.32 -22.71
N PRO A 293 6.21 14.00 -22.44
CA PRO A 293 6.45 13.45 -21.09
C PRO A 293 7.77 13.95 -20.45
N GLU A 294 8.81 14.19 -21.23
CA GLU A 294 10.09 14.74 -20.75
C GLU A 294 9.94 16.15 -20.18
N LEU A 295 9.15 17.01 -20.83
CA LEU A 295 8.84 18.35 -20.35
C LEU A 295 8.06 18.27 -19.04
N VAL A 296 7.04 17.41 -18.97
CA VAL A 296 6.24 17.22 -17.76
C VAL A 296 7.12 16.75 -16.62
N SER A 297 7.94 15.72 -16.84
CA SER A 297 8.86 15.19 -15.81
C SER A 297 9.78 16.28 -15.27
N LYS A 298 10.36 17.10 -16.14
CA LYS A 298 11.24 18.21 -15.76
C LYS A 298 10.52 19.25 -14.91
N GLU A 299 9.36 19.72 -15.35
CA GLU A 299 8.62 20.77 -14.64
C GLU A 299 7.99 20.25 -13.34
N ALA A 300 7.57 18.97 -13.29
CA ALA A 300 7.10 18.32 -12.08
C ALA A 300 8.22 18.21 -11.03
N LYS A 301 9.42 17.76 -11.41
CA LYS A 301 10.58 17.66 -10.48
C LYS A 301 10.96 19.01 -9.90
N LYS A 302 10.99 20.07 -10.71
CA LYS A 302 11.20 21.44 -10.20
C LYS A 302 10.13 21.83 -9.18
N SER A 303 8.89 21.47 -9.42
CA SER A 303 7.78 21.76 -8.50
C SER A 303 7.92 20.97 -7.21
N MET A 304 8.33 19.70 -7.28
CA MET A 304 8.63 18.88 -6.11
C MET A 304 9.76 19.49 -5.28
N ALA A 305 10.81 20.05 -5.92
CA ALA A 305 11.89 20.73 -5.22
C ALA A 305 11.38 21.94 -4.42
N VAL A 306 10.42 22.71 -4.97
CA VAL A 306 9.78 23.81 -4.25
C VAL A 306 8.99 23.33 -3.04
N GLN A 307 8.22 22.25 -3.18
CA GLN A 307 7.46 21.67 -2.06
C GLN A 307 8.39 21.14 -0.98
N VAL A 308 9.44 20.38 -1.34
CA VAL A 308 10.41 19.83 -0.39
C VAL A 308 11.15 20.97 0.34
N GLN A 309 11.50 22.07 -0.35
CA GLN A 309 12.08 23.22 0.32
C GLN A 309 11.14 23.79 1.40
N ALA A 310 9.86 23.92 1.12
CA ALA A 310 8.89 24.35 2.14
C ALA A 310 8.76 23.33 3.30
N MET A 311 8.83 22.03 3.02
CA MET A 311 8.87 20.99 4.06
C MET A 311 10.12 21.12 4.93
N LEU A 312 11.29 21.41 4.33
CA LEU A 312 12.54 21.68 5.05
C LEU A 312 12.43 22.95 5.92
N ASP A 313 11.79 24.00 5.41
CA ASP A 313 11.59 25.24 6.18
C ASP A 313 10.75 24.95 7.44
N PHE A 314 9.66 24.18 7.35
CA PHE A 314 8.91 23.70 8.51
C PHE A 314 9.77 22.84 9.45
N TYR A 315 10.54 21.90 8.90
CA TYR A 315 11.41 21.03 9.69
C TYR A 315 12.47 21.81 10.47
N HIS A 316 13.13 22.78 9.85
CA HIS A 316 14.14 23.62 10.49
C HIS A 316 13.54 24.57 11.55
N GLU A 317 12.24 24.87 11.48
CA GLU A 317 11.50 25.55 12.55
C GLU A 317 11.11 24.62 13.72
N GLY A 318 11.52 23.35 13.68
CA GLY A 318 11.26 22.35 14.71
C GLY A 318 9.90 21.66 14.60
N ILE A 319 9.22 21.78 13.46
CA ILE A 319 7.97 21.05 13.21
C ILE A 319 8.30 19.63 12.75
N PRO A 320 7.76 18.58 13.40
CA PRO A 320 7.89 17.20 12.93
C PRO A 320 7.49 17.08 11.47
N THR A 321 8.42 16.61 10.63
CA THR A 321 8.22 16.50 9.19
C THR A 321 8.73 15.15 8.72
N VAL A 322 7.94 14.44 7.92
CA VAL A 322 8.31 13.13 7.36
C VAL A 322 7.91 13.01 5.90
N ASP A 323 8.71 12.27 5.14
CA ASP A 323 8.32 11.72 3.85
C ASP A 323 7.45 10.47 4.08
N TYR A 324 6.28 10.43 3.46
CA TYR A 324 5.39 9.26 3.60
C TYR A 324 5.66 8.19 2.52
N GLY A 325 6.85 8.17 1.93
CA GLY A 325 7.31 7.06 1.09
C GLY A 325 6.88 7.15 -0.36
N ASN A 326 6.91 8.36 -0.93
CA ASN A 326 6.60 8.61 -2.34
C ASN A 326 7.81 9.05 -3.18
N ASN A 327 9.01 9.06 -2.59
CA ASN A 327 10.27 9.44 -3.22
C ASN A 327 10.40 10.93 -3.59
N ILE A 328 9.59 11.81 -3.01
CA ILE A 328 9.64 13.25 -3.33
C ILE A 328 10.99 13.88 -2.96
N ARG A 329 11.64 13.42 -1.88
CA ARG A 329 12.98 13.88 -1.47
C ARG A 329 14.04 13.58 -2.54
N GLN A 330 14.00 12.39 -3.14
CA GLN A 330 14.90 12.01 -4.21
C GLN A 330 14.73 12.90 -5.45
N MET A 331 13.49 13.17 -5.83
CA MET A 331 13.18 14.05 -6.97
C MET A 331 13.70 15.48 -6.72
N ALA A 332 13.55 15.98 -5.49
CA ALA A 332 14.09 17.28 -5.09
C ALA A 332 15.64 17.31 -5.07
N LEU A 333 16.27 16.23 -4.61
CA LEU A 333 17.73 16.08 -4.63
C LEU A 333 18.27 16.17 -6.06
N GLU A 334 17.63 15.51 -7.02
CA GLU A 334 17.97 15.56 -8.44
C GLU A 334 17.86 16.98 -9.04
N GLU A 335 17.00 17.82 -8.48
CA GLU A 335 16.84 19.24 -8.85
C GLU A 335 17.70 20.20 -8.00
N GLY A 336 18.65 19.68 -7.22
CA GLY A 336 19.67 20.47 -6.52
C GLY A 336 19.34 20.84 -5.06
N VAL A 337 18.28 20.30 -4.47
CA VAL A 337 18.00 20.44 -3.03
C VAL A 337 18.90 19.46 -2.28
N SER A 338 20.14 19.83 -2.01
CA SER A 338 21.19 18.96 -1.48
C SER A 338 20.89 18.38 -0.09
N ASN A 339 20.05 19.05 0.68
CA ASN A 339 19.61 18.67 2.02
C ASN A 339 18.19 18.07 2.07
N ALA A 340 17.67 17.58 0.93
CA ALA A 340 16.32 17.02 0.84
C ALA A 340 16.05 15.88 1.84
N PHE A 341 17.08 15.18 2.29
CA PHE A 341 17.01 14.08 3.24
C PHE A 341 17.29 14.47 4.70
N ASP A 342 17.33 15.77 5.05
CA ASP A 342 17.49 16.21 6.44
C ASP A 342 16.32 15.76 7.33
N PHE A 343 15.09 15.77 6.81
CA PHE A 343 13.96 15.13 7.50
C PHE A 343 13.82 13.66 7.08
N PRO A 344 13.44 12.77 8.03
CA PRO A 344 13.38 11.33 7.78
C PRO A 344 12.15 10.90 6.98
N GLY A 345 12.15 9.65 6.51
CA GLY A 345 10.95 8.92 6.15
C GLY A 345 10.15 8.49 7.40
N PHE A 346 8.87 8.18 7.20
CA PHE A 346 7.98 7.78 8.31
C PHE A 346 8.39 6.44 8.95
N VAL A 347 9.00 5.53 8.20
CA VAL A 347 9.40 4.22 8.71
C VAL A 347 10.51 4.32 9.76
N PRO A 348 11.69 4.94 9.47
CA PRO A 348 12.71 5.11 10.49
C PRO A 348 12.23 6.00 11.65
N ALA A 349 11.35 6.97 11.39
CA ALA A 349 10.85 7.85 12.44
C ALA A 349 9.89 7.15 13.41
N TYR A 350 8.96 6.30 12.92
CA TYR A 350 7.85 5.82 13.73
C TYR A 350 7.58 4.31 13.65
N ILE A 351 7.89 3.63 12.56
CA ILE A 351 7.42 2.26 12.29
C ILE A 351 8.46 1.17 12.57
N ARG A 352 9.75 1.48 12.52
CA ARG A 352 10.84 0.50 12.69
C ARG A 352 10.68 -0.44 13.90
N PRO A 353 10.31 0.02 15.11
CA PRO A 353 10.12 -0.87 16.25
C PRO A 353 9.02 -1.92 16.06
N LEU A 354 7.98 -1.59 15.31
CA LEU A 354 6.91 -2.53 14.95
C LEU A 354 7.43 -3.59 13.96
N PHE A 355 8.16 -3.16 12.94
CA PHE A 355 8.77 -4.07 11.96
C PHE A 355 9.76 -5.06 12.60
N CYS A 356 10.49 -4.64 13.63
CA CYS A 356 11.36 -5.53 14.40
C CYS A 356 10.61 -6.67 15.12
N ARG A 357 9.29 -6.53 15.31
CA ARG A 357 8.40 -7.56 15.89
C ARG A 357 7.58 -8.30 14.84
N GLY A 358 7.83 -8.05 13.57
CA GLY A 358 7.01 -8.57 12.48
C GLY A 358 5.59 -8.00 12.47
N ILE A 359 5.35 -6.91 13.20
CA ILE A 359 4.06 -6.21 13.19
C ILE A 359 3.99 -5.35 11.93
N GLY A 360 2.99 -5.62 11.11
CA GLY A 360 2.78 -4.93 9.86
C GLY A 360 1.43 -5.23 9.24
N PRO A 361 1.20 -4.74 8.02
CA PRO A 361 -0.10 -4.82 7.38
C PRO A 361 -0.52 -6.27 7.10
N PHE A 362 -1.63 -6.64 7.68
CA PHE A 362 -2.31 -7.93 7.51
C PHE A 362 -3.74 -7.63 7.07
N ARG A 363 -4.15 -8.12 5.91
CA ARG A 363 -5.46 -7.82 5.34
C ARG A 363 -6.19 -9.06 4.88
N TRP A 364 -7.51 -9.00 4.88
CA TRP A 364 -8.34 -10.05 4.29
C TRP A 364 -9.54 -9.46 3.58
N ALA A 365 -10.03 -10.19 2.60
CA ALA A 365 -11.22 -9.85 1.83
C ALA A 365 -12.21 -11.02 1.84
N ALA A 366 -13.49 -10.70 2.02
CA ALA A 366 -14.58 -11.68 2.01
C ALA A 366 -15.06 -11.92 0.57
N LEU A 367 -14.79 -13.11 0.04
CA LEU A 367 -15.20 -13.47 -1.32
C LEU A 367 -16.72 -13.64 -1.47
N SER A 368 -17.46 -13.76 -0.35
CA SER A 368 -18.92 -13.74 -0.35
C SER A 368 -19.52 -12.43 -0.85
N GLY A 369 -18.78 -11.31 -0.72
CA GLY A 369 -19.31 -9.98 -0.93
C GLY A 369 -20.22 -9.47 0.19
N ASP A 370 -20.34 -10.21 1.30
CA ASP A 370 -21.17 -9.85 2.43
C ASP A 370 -20.35 -9.17 3.54
N PRO A 371 -20.63 -7.91 3.91
CA PRO A 371 -19.98 -7.23 5.02
C PRO A 371 -20.04 -7.97 6.36
N GLU A 372 -21.06 -8.78 6.59
CA GLU A 372 -21.22 -9.54 7.84
C GLU A 372 -20.07 -10.55 8.03
N ASP A 373 -19.50 -11.08 6.96
CA ASP A 373 -18.34 -11.97 7.06
C ASP A 373 -17.09 -11.22 7.60
N ILE A 374 -16.95 -9.94 7.28
CA ILE A 374 -15.90 -9.10 7.86
C ILE A 374 -16.18 -8.81 9.32
N TYR A 375 -17.41 -8.47 9.70
CA TYR A 375 -17.74 -8.17 11.10
C TYR A 375 -17.57 -9.39 12.00
N LYS A 376 -17.87 -10.60 11.52
CA LYS A 376 -17.60 -11.85 12.24
C LYS A 376 -16.09 -12.10 12.40
N THR A 377 -15.30 -11.86 11.36
CA THR A 377 -13.85 -12.00 11.45
C THR A 377 -13.21 -10.94 12.33
N ASP A 378 -13.70 -9.68 12.34
CA ASP A 378 -13.28 -8.64 13.29
C ASP A 378 -13.49 -9.13 14.74
N GLN A 379 -14.65 -9.72 15.04
CA GLN A 379 -14.93 -10.28 16.37
C GLN A 379 -13.98 -11.43 16.71
N LYS A 380 -13.69 -12.30 15.75
CA LYS A 380 -12.76 -13.42 15.93
C LYS A 380 -11.33 -12.93 16.21
N VAL A 381 -10.89 -11.84 15.57
CA VAL A 381 -9.59 -11.20 15.88
C VAL A 381 -9.55 -10.75 17.34
N LYS A 382 -10.61 -10.10 17.84
CA LYS A 382 -10.68 -9.65 19.23
C LYS A 382 -10.67 -10.81 20.23
N GLU A 383 -11.30 -11.94 19.88
CA GLU A 383 -11.29 -13.15 20.71
C GLU A 383 -9.89 -13.77 20.82
N ILE A 384 -9.15 -13.83 19.71
CA ILE A 384 -7.82 -14.46 19.67
C ILE A 384 -6.75 -13.54 20.26
N ILE A 385 -6.86 -12.24 20.02
CA ILE A 385 -5.94 -11.20 20.51
C ILE A 385 -6.66 -10.40 21.61
N ALA A 386 -7.00 -11.07 22.72
CA ALA A 386 -7.85 -10.51 23.76
C ALA A 386 -7.21 -9.36 24.55
N ASP A 387 -5.88 -9.37 24.68
CA ASP A 387 -5.13 -8.46 25.54
C ASP A 387 -4.56 -7.23 24.80
N ASP A 388 -5.10 -6.88 23.62
CA ASP A 388 -4.67 -5.70 22.86
C ASP A 388 -5.83 -4.67 22.69
N PRO A 389 -6.03 -3.80 23.70
CA PRO A 389 -7.09 -2.79 23.62
C PRO A 389 -6.88 -1.77 22.50
N HIS A 390 -5.65 -1.52 22.06
CA HIS A 390 -5.35 -0.63 20.94
C HIS A 390 -5.88 -1.23 19.63
N LEU A 391 -5.62 -2.51 19.39
CA LEU A 391 -6.14 -3.23 18.24
C LEU A 391 -7.67 -3.32 18.26
N HIS A 392 -8.27 -3.57 19.44
CA HIS A 392 -9.72 -3.61 19.60
C HIS A 392 -10.36 -2.25 19.25
N ASN A 393 -9.78 -1.15 19.74
CA ASN A 393 -10.23 0.19 19.41
C ASN A 393 -10.12 0.49 17.91
N TRP A 394 -9.01 0.06 17.28
CA TRP A 394 -8.86 0.15 15.83
C TRP A 394 -10.00 -0.55 15.07
N LEU A 395 -10.30 -1.80 15.43
CA LEU A 395 -11.36 -2.58 14.77
C LEU A 395 -12.75 -1.95 14.96
N ASP A 396 -13.02 -1.38 16.14
CA ASP A 396 -14.28 -0.67 16.40
C ASP A 396 -14.42 0.58 15.53
N MET A 397 -13.37 1.41 15.48
CA MET A 397 -13.36 2.58 14.61
C MET A 397 -13.45 2.19 13.13
N ALA A 398 -12.76 1.13 12.71
CA ALA A 398 -12.79 0.66 11.34
C ALA A 398 -14.20 0.20 10.93
N ARG A 399 -14.91 -0.50 11.82
CA ARG A 399 -16.31 -0.90 11.59
C ARG A 399 -17.23 0.28 11.39
N GLU A 400 -17.04 1.35 12.16
CA GLU A 400 -17.91 2.52 12.13
C GLU A 400 -17.59 3.47 10.98
N ARG A 401 -16.30 3.61 10.62
CA ARG A 401 -15.81 4.70 9.79
C ARG A 401 -15.32 4.29 8.40
N ILE A 402 -14.95 3.03 8.19
CA ILE A 402 -14.45 2.58 6.88
C ILE A 402 -15.61 2.03 6.06
N GLN A 403 -15.89 2.69 4.94
CA GLN A 403 -16.80 2.18 3.92
C GLN A 403 -16.05 1.20 3.01
N PHE A 404 -16.67 0.05 2.74
CA PHE A 404 -16.07 -0.92 1.82
C PHE A 404 -16.08 -0.41 0.37
N GLN A 405 -14.97 -0.66 -0.31
CA GLN A 405 -14.79 -0.39 -1.72
C GLN A 405 -14.61 -1.75 -2.43
N GLY A 406 -15.55 -2.12 -3.31
CA GLY A 406 -15.58 -3.45 -3.92
C GLY A 406 -15.93 -4.56 -2.91
N LEU A 407 -15.19 -5.69 -2.95
CA LEU A 407 -15.37 -6.75 -1.98
C LEU A 407 -15.10 -6.25 -0.56
N PRO A 408 -15.94 -6.60 0.43
CA PRO A 408 -15.69 -6.25 1.82
C PRO A 408 -14.33 -6.76 2.29
N ALA A 409 -13.58 -5.90 2.95
CA ALA A 409 -12.23 -6.22 3.39
C ALA A 409 -11.89 -5.52 4.71
N ARG A 410 -10.85 -6.01 5.38
CA ARG A 410 -10.30 -5.41 6.59
C ARG A 410 -8.78 -5.42 6.55
N ILE A 411 -8.20 -4.41 7.16
CA ILE A 411 -6.78 -4.35 7.49
C ILE A 411 -6.60 -4.35 9.00
N CYS A 412 -5.55 -5.01 9.47
CA CYS A 412 -5.19 -5.07 10.88
C CYS A 412 -3.67 -5.28 10.97
N TRP A 413 -2.98 -4.48 11.78
CA TRP A 413 -1.54 -4.67 11.98
C TRP A 413 -1.31 -5.73 13.04
N VAL A 414 -0.75 -6.86 12.60
CA VAL A 414 -0.57 -8.05 13.43
C VAL A 414 0.85 -8.57 13.28
N GLY A 415 1.45 -8.99 14.40
CA GLY A 415 2.82 -9.46 14.48
C GLY A 415 3.02 -10.93 14.18
N LEU A 416 4.29 -11.31 14.21
CA LEU A 416 4.73 -12.71 14.18
C LEU A 416 4.10 -13.48 15.36
N GLY A 417 3.72 -14.72 15.13
CA GLY A 417 3.09 -15.58 16.14
C GLY A 417 1.56 -15.47 16.24
N LEU A 418 0.96 -14.46 15.60
CA LEU A 418 -0.49 -14.23 15.62
C LEU A 418 -1.16 -14.41 14.27
N ARG A 419 -0.49 -14.03 13.16
CA ARG A 419 -1.11 -14.07 11.81
C ARG A 419 -1.60 -15.48 11.42
N HIS A 420 -0.80 -16.52 11.67
CA HIS A 420 -1.20 -17.89 11.37
C HIS A 420 -2.37 -18.38 12.23
N LYS A 421 -2.45 -17.95 13.50
CA LYS A 421 -3.58 -18.27 14.39
C LYS A 421 -4.88 -17.66 13.86
N LEU A 422 -4.83 -16.41 13.39
CA LEU A 422 -5.98 -15.76 12.76
C LEU A 422 -6.38 -16.47 11.47
N GLY A 423 -5.41 -16.82 10.62
CA GLY A 423 -5.67 -17.53 9.37
C GLY A 423 -6.31 -18.90 9.60
N LEU A 424 -5.82 -19.68 10.55
CA LEU A 424 -6.41 -20.96 10.94
C LEU A 424 -7.83 -20.79 11.46
N ALA A 425 -8.08 -19.79 12.30
CA ALA A 425 -9.42 -19.50 12.81
C ALA A 425 -10.39 -19.10 11.70
N PHE A 426 -9.96 -18.26 10.75
CA PHE A 426 -10.78 -17.90 9.60
C PHE A 426 -11.09 -19.12 8.72
N ASN A 427 -10.10 -20.00 8.51
CA ASN A 427 -10.30 -21.23 7.76
C ASN A 427 -11.30 -22.16 8.46
N GLU A 428 -11.25 -22.28 9.78
CA GLU A 428 -12.21 -23.01 10.58
C GLU A 428 -13.62 -22.42 10.48
N MET A 429 -13.76 -21.09 10.54
CA MET A 429 -15.05 -20.40 10.37
C MET A 429 -15.67 -20.67 8.99
N VAL A 430 -14.85 -20.75 7.94
CA VAL A 430 -15.32 -21.17 6.59
C VAL A 430 -15.78 -22.62 6.61
N ARG A 431 -14.99 -23.52 7.18
CA ARG A 431 -15.28 -24.97 7.30
C ARG A 431 -16.60 -25.22 8.03
N ASN A 432 -16.85 -24.49 9.09
CA ASN A 432 -18.04 -24.62 9.94
C ASN A 432 -19.28 -23.89 9.39
N GLY A 433 -19.14 -23.16 8.27
CA GLY A 433 -20.23 -22.39 7.69
C GLY A 433 -20.61 -21.11 8.45
N GLU A 434 -19.73 -20.63 9.33
CA GLU A 434 -19.89 -19.34 10.01
C GLU A 434 -19.71 -18.17 9.05
N LEU A 435 -18.79 -18.31 8.09
CA LEU A 435 -18.63 -17.42 6.95
C LEU A 435 -19.34 -18.01 5.73
N LYS A 436 -19.95 -17.14 4.91
CA LYS A 436 -20.74 -17.56 3.74
C LYS A 436 -19.92 -18.10 2.59
N ALA A 437 -18.66 -17.63 2.47
CA ALA A 437 -17.69 -18.08 1.46
C ALA A 437 -16.28 -17.90 1.99
N PRO A 438 -15.25 -18.43 1.30
CA PRO A 438 -13.84 -18.23 1.65
C PRO A 438 -13.45 -16.77 1.81
N VAL A 439 -12.41 -16.55 2.59
CA VAL A 439 -11.68 -15.29 2.67
C VAL A 439 -10.27 -15.47 2.12
N VAL A 440 -9.73 -14.43 1.53
CA VAL A 440 -8.31 -14.36 1.16
C VAL A 440 -7.57 -13.50 2.16
N ILE A 441 -6.41 -13.95 2.58
CA ILE A 441 -5.49 -13.20 3.44
C ILE A 441 -4.28 -12.82 2.62
N GLY A 442 -3.93 -11.54 2.68
CA GLY A 442 -2.73 -11.01 2.08
C GLY A 442 -2.14 -9.91 2.95
N ARG A 443 -1.20 -9.18 2.39
CA ARG A 443 -0.60 -8.03 3.05
C ARG A 443 -0.17 -6.97 2.05
N ASP A 444 0.18 -5.81 2.56
CA ASP A 444 0.88 -4.82 1.75
C ASP A 444 2.31 -5.28 1.48
N HIS A 445 2.86 -4.89 0.33
CA HIS A 445 4.26 -5.13 -0.01
C HIS A 445 5.25 -4.30 0.82
N LEU A 446 4.75 -3.38 1.64
CA LEU A 446 5.52 -2.60 2.62
C LEU A 446 5.88 -3.40 3.89
N ASP A 447 5.45 -4.65 4.01
CA ASP A 447 5.66 -5.46 5.21
C ASP A 447 7.15 -5.71 5.46
N SER A 448 7.50 -5.94 6.70
CA SER A 448 8.87 -5.88 7.24
C SER A 448 9.89 -6.79 6.57
N GLY A 449 9.47 -7.95 6.04
CA GLY A 449 10.35 -8.94 5.39
C GLY A 449 10.31 -8.92 3.87
N SER A 450 9.43 -8.14 3.27
CA SER A 450 9.07 -8.28 1.86
C SER A 450 9.63 -7.22 0.94
N VAL A 451 10.42 -6.28 1.44
CA VAL A 451 10.83 -5.09 0.67
C VAL A 451 12.29 -4.72 0.90
N ALA A 452 12.91 -4.20 -0.14
CA ALA A 452 14.13 -3.43 -0.09
C ALA A 452 13.86 -2.08 -0.75
N SER A 453 13.85 -1.00 0.02
CA SER A 453 13.49 0.34 -0.40
C SER A 453 14.26 1.37 0.42
N PRO A 454 15.46 1.77 -0.02
CA PRO A 454 16.37 2.65 0.75
C PRO A 454 15.77 4.00 1.15
N ASN A 455 14.82 4.51 0.35
CA ASN A 455 14.17 5.79 0.61
C ASN A 455 12.81 5.65 1.32
N ARG A 456 12.46 4.47 1.84
CA ARG A 456 11.20 4.24 2.54
C ARG A 456 11.31 3.16 3.63
N GLU A 457 10.97 1.89 3.34
CA GLU A 457 10.86 0.85 4.37
C GLU A 457 12.18 0.43 4.96
N THR A 458 13.26 0.49 4.18
CA THR A 458 14.60 0.10 4.63
C THR A 458 15.55 1.28 4.77
N GLU A 459 15.00 2.50 4.84
CA GLU A 459 15.78 3.72 5.12
C GLU A 459 16.45 3.61 6.50
N GLY A 460 17.76 3.83 6.54
CA GLY A 460 18.52 3.88 7.77
C GLY A 460 18.59 2.56 8.53
N MET A 461 18.76 1.44 7.85
CA MET A 461 19.01 0.16 8.50
C MET A 461 20.29 0.23 9.35
N MET A 462 20.25 -0.35 10.54
CA MET A 462 21.33 -0.25 11.53
C MET A 462 22.70 -0.71 11.02
N ASP A 463 22.70 -1.69 10.12
CA ASP A 463 23.92 -2.27 9.53
C ASP A 463 24.27 -1.67 8.15
N GLY A 464 23.48 -0.71 7.64
CA GLY A 464 23.66 -0.11 6.32
C GLY A 464 23.15 -0.97 5.16
N SER A 465 22.35 -2.00 5.42
CA SER A 465 21.80 -2.92 4.40
C SER A 465 20.56 -2.39 3.67
N ASP A 466 20.37 -1.09 3.63
CA ASP A 466 19.17 -0.42 3.09
C ASP A 466 18.81 -0.90 1.68
N ALA A 467 19.81 -1.08 0.82
CA ALA A 467 19.63 -1.43 -0.60
C ALA A 467 19.81 -2.93 -0.91
N VAL A 468 19.97 -3.78 0.10
CA VAL A 468 20.15 -5.22 -0.14
C VAL A 468 18.82 -5.86 -0.50
N SER A 469 18.66 -6.26 -1.75
CA SER A 469 17.40 -6.80 -2.28
C SER A 469 17.27 -8.32 -2.22
N ASP A 470 18.23 -9.04 -1.64
CA ASP A 470 18.13 -10.48 -1.39
C ASP A 470 16.92 -10.82 -0.50
N TRP A 471 16.58 -9.95 0.45
CA TRP A 471 15.53 -10.15 1.42
C TRP A 471 14.13 -10.35 0.82
N PRO A 472 13.62 -9.47 -0.05
CA PRO A 472 12.33 -9.70 -0.71
C PRO A 472 12.35 -10.90 -1.67
N LEU A 473 13.48 -11.24 -2.27
CA LEU A 473 13.60 -12.43 -3.10
C LEU A 473 13.49 -13.70 -2.24
N LEU A 474 14.22 -13.77 -1.12
CA LEU A 474 14.12 -14.88 -0.17
C LEU A 474 12.70 -15.00 0.40
N ASN A 475 12.06 -13.88 0.72
CA ASN A 475 10.67 -13.86 1.16
C ASN A 475 9.72 -14.46 0.12
N ALA A 476 9.85 -14.06 -1.15
CA ALA A 476 9.02 -14.64 -2.23
C ALA A 476 9.26 -16.13 -2.40
N MET A 477 10.52 -16.58 -2.42
CA MET A 477 10.87 -18.01 -2.55
C MET A 477 10.32 -18.82 -1.37
N LEU A 478 10.43 -18.31 -0.15
CA LEU A 478 9.92 -18.98 1.05
C LEU A 478 8.39 -19.10 1.02
N ASN A 479 7.68 -18.07 0.57
CA ASN A 479 6.23 -18.10 0.41
C ASN A 479 5.77 -19.08 -0.66
N VAL A 480 6.54 -19.26 -1.75
CA VAL A 480 6.30 -20.32 -2.74
C VAL A 480 6.49 -21.70 -2.10
N ALA A 481 7.60 -21.90 -1.39
CA ALA A 481 7.89 -23.16 -0.69
C ALA A 481 6.86 -23.48 0.40
N GLY A 482 6.29 -22.44 1.04
CA GLY A 482 5.24 -22.58 2.05
C GLY A 482 3.88 -22.99 1.50
N GLY A 483 3.62 -22.80 0.22
CA GLY A 483 2.35 -23.16 -0.44
C GLY A 483 1.31 -22.04 -0.42
N ALA A 484 1.72 -20.77 -0.53
CA ALA A 484 0.81 -19.65 -0.74
C ALA A 484 -0.06 -19.85 -1.99
N THR A 485 -1.25 -19.25 -2.03
CA THR A 485 -2.15 -19.42 -3.18
C THR A 485 -1.63 -18.65 -4.40
N TRP A 486 -1.09 -17.44 -4.22
CA TRP A 486 -0.27 -16.78 -5.22
C TRP A 486 0.81 -15.90 -4.59
N VAL A 487 1.92 -15.78 -5.32
CA VAL A 487 3.10 -15.03 -4.91
C VAL A 487 3.53 -14.11 -6.03
N SER A 488 4.04 -12.94 -5.67
CA SER A 488 4.49 -11.95 -6.64
C SER A 488 5.82 -11.32 -6.26
N LEU A 489 6.60 -10.94 -7.27
CA LEU A 489 7.84 -10.19 -7.13
C LEU A 489 7.80 -8.98 -8.07
N HIS A 490 8.10 -7.80 -7.53
CA HIS A 490 7.99 -6.55 -8.25
C HIS A 490 9.24 -5.69 -8.09
N HIS A 491 9.43 -4.81 -9.07
CA HIS A 491 10.38 -3.71 -8.99
C HIS A 491 9.65 -2.37 -9.14
N GLY A 492 10.11 -1.33 -8.47
CA GLY A 492 9.50 -0.01 -8.51
C GLY A 492 8.58 0.23 -7.32
N GLY A 493 7.27 0.20 -7.50
CA GLY A 493 6.32 0.46 -6.44
C GLY A 493 6.15 1.95 -6.12
N GLY A 494 5.83 2.28 -4.87
CA GLY A 494 5.49 3.64 -4.44
C GLY A 494 6.64 4.66 -4.46
N VAL A 495 7.89 4.21 -4.63
CA VAL A 495 9.09 5.06 -4.74
C VAL A 495 9.65 5.16 -6.17
N GLY A 496 9.01 4.47 -7.12
CA GLY A 496 9.39 4.55 -8.53
C GLY A 496 10.42 3.51 -9.00
N MET A 497 10.62 3.49 -10.31
CA MET A 497 11.52 2.54 -10.96
C MET A 497 12.97 2.73 -10.51
N GLY A 498 13.63 1.63 -10.13
CA GLY A 498 15.03 1.63 -9.66
C GLY A 498 15.22 1.82 -8.16
N PHE A 499 14.17 2.13 -7.40
CA PHE A 499 14.27 2.49 -5.99
C PHE A 499 13.71 1.47 -5.00
N SER A 500 13.09 0.39 -5.46
CA SER A 500 12.63 -0.68 -4.57
C SER A 500 12.45 -2.01 -5.29
N GLN A 501 12.64 -3.10 -4.55
CA GLN A 501 12.15 -4.44 -4.89
C GLN A 501 11.31 -4.97 -3.74
N HIS A 502 10.20 -5.62 -4.06
CA HIS A 502 9.26 -6.08 -3.06
C HIS A 502 8.48 -7.30 -3.52
N SER A 503 7.99 -8.06 -2.56
CA SER A 503 7.23 -9.29 -2.81
C SER A 503 5.86 -9.24 -2.16
N GLY A 504 4.89 -9.94 -2.76
CA GLY A 504 3.55 -10.11 -2.25
C GLY A 504 3.22 -11.58 -2.04
N VAL A 505 2.35 -11.83 -1.08
CA VAL A 505 1.83 -13.15 -0.75
C VAL A 505 0.34 -13.06 -0.47
N VAL A 506 -0.41 -14.01 -1.01
CA VAL A 506 -1.83 -14.17 -0.71
C VAL A 506 -2.15 -15.65 -0.53
N ILE A 507 -2.99 -15.94 0.48
CA ILE A 507 -3.45 -17.27 0.78
C ILE A 507 -4.97 -17.30 0.94
N CYS A 508 -5.59 -18.35 0.35
CA CYS A 508 -7.03 -18.58 0.44
C CYS A 508 -7.34 -19.48 1.64
N CYS A 509 -8.26 -19.04 2.48
CA CYS A 509 -8.88 -19.84 3.53
C CYS A 509 -10.16 -20.44 2.96
N ASP A 510 -10.07 -21.63 2.37
CA ASP A 510 -11.17 -22.28 1.66
C ASP A 510 -11.96 -23.30 2.52
N GLY A 511 -11.58 -23.44 3.79
CA GLY A 511 -12.19 -24.34 4.77
C GLY A 511 -11.60 -25.74 4.76
N SER A 512 -10.69 -26.08 3.84
CA SER A 512 -10.08 -27.43 3.79
C SER A 512 -9.00 -27.64 4.86
N GLU A 513 -8.72 -28.90 5.20
CA GLU A 513 -7.62 -29.29 6.08
C GLU A 513 -6.25 -29.07 5.41
N GLU A 514 -6.19 -29.18 4.09
CA GLU A 514 -4.99 -28.89 3.30
C GLU A 514 -4.64 -27.41 3.39
N ALA A 515 -5.65 -26.52 3.44
CA ALA A 515 -5.44 -25.09 3.65
C ALA A 515 -4.83 -24.79 5.03
N ASP A 516 -5.24 -25.51 6.09
CA ASP A 516 -4.67 -25.31 7.44
C ASP A 516 -3.14 -25.43 7.41
N LYS A 517 -2.59 -26.43 6.75
CA LYS A 517 -1.13 -26.68 6.66
C LYS A 517 -0.41 -25.54 5.91
N ARG A 518 -1.00 -25.05 4.83
CA ARG A 518 -0.44 -23.94 4.05
C ARG A 518 -0.52 -22.63 4.81
N ILE A 519 -1.66 -22.35 5.46
CA ILE A 519 -1.91 -21.16 6.25
C ILE A 519 -0.90 -21.07 7.39
N GLU A 520 -0.72 -22.15 8.15
CA GLU A 520 0.22 -22.19 9.26
C GLU A 520 1.64 -21.85 8.80
N ARG A 521 2.14 -22.51 7.74
CA ARG A 521 3.49 -22.26 7.21
C ARG A 521 3.65 -20.83 6.69
N VAL A 522 2.77 -20.40 5.79
CA VAL A 522 2.90 -19.12 5.09
C VAL A 522 2.74 -17.96 6.04
N LEU A 523 1.70 -17.96 6.88
CA LEU A 523 1.42 -16.83 7.76
C LEU A 523 2.33 -16.76 9.01
N PHE A 524 3.08 -17.84 9.30
CA PHE A 524 4.16 -17.77 10.27
C PHE A 524 5.47 -17.31 9.60
N ASN A 525 5.85 -17.93 8.49
CA ASN A 525 7.15 -17.71 7.86
C ASN A 525 7.27 -16.31 7.25
N ASP A 526 6.19 -15.79 6.65
CA ASP A 526 6.20 -14.49 5.99
C ASP A 526 6.61 -13.33 6.94
N PRO A 527 5.94 -13.09 8.08
CA PRO A 527 6.39 -12.07 9.03
C PRO A 527 7.70 -12.44 9.73
N ALA A 528 8.03 -13.73 9.86
CA ALA A 528 9.29 -14.17 10.44
C ALA A 528 10.51 -13.70 9.63
N THR A 529 10.41 -13.59 8.31
CA THR A 529 11.49 -13.02 7.47
C THR A 529 11.78 -11.57 7.81
N GLY A 530 10.78 -10.81 8.24
CA GLY A 530 10.97 -9.43 8.71
C GLY A 530 11.70 -9.36 10.04
N VAL A 531 11.34 -10.19 11.00
CA VAL A 531 12.04 -10.30 12.28
C VAL A 531 13.49 -10.77 12.06
N MET A 532 13.69 -11.80 11.27
CA MET A 532 15.00 -12.34 10.90
C MET A 532 15.90 -11.24 10.32
N ARG A 533 15.42 -10.51 9.32
CA ARG A 533 16.17 -9.44 8.66
C ARG A 533 16.62 -8.34 9.62
N HIS A 534 15.70 -7.88 10.51
CA HIS A 534 16.01 -6.85 11.48
C HIS A 534 16.93 -7.37 12.60
N ALA A 535 16.80 -8.64 12.98
CA ALA A 535 17.72 -9.28 13.92
C ALA A 535 19.13 -9.42 13.34
N ASP A 536 19.25 -9.80 12.07
CA ASP A 536 20.52 -9.86 11.33
C ASP A 536 21.19 -8.47 11.25
N ALA A 537 20.41 -7.42 11.07
CA ALA A 537 20.88 -6.03 11.09
C ALA A 537 21.26 -5.52 12.49
N GLY A 538 21.02 -6.28 13.57
CA GLY A 538 21.46 -5.96 14.92
C GLY A 538 20.45 -5.23 15.80
N TYR A 539 19.17 -5.15 15.40
CA TYR A 539 18.14 -4.55 16.25
C TYR A 539 17.80 -5.44 17.46
N ASP A 540 18.05 -4.98 18.67
CA ASP A 540 17.79 -5.73 19.92
C ASP A 540 16.33 -6.18 20.05
N ILE A 541 15.38 -5.33 19.64
CA ILE A 541 13.95 -5.66 19.63
C ILE A 541 13.68 -6.89 18.75
N ALA A 542 14.30 -6.95 17.57
CA ALA A 542 14.12 -8.06 16.65
C ALA A 542 14.79 -9.35 17.17
N ILE A 543 15.97 -9.23 17.77
CA ILE A 543 16.68 -10.35 18.41
C ILE A 543 15.83 -10.94 19.54
N SER A 544 15.23 -10.09 20.39
CA SER A 544 14.32 -10.51 21.46
C SER A 544 13.08 -11.19 20.89
N SER A 545 12.45 -10.58 19.89
CA SER A 545 11.27 -11.16 19.22
C SER A 545 11.58 -12.52 18.58
N ALA A 546 12.75 -12.67 17.94
CA ALA A 546 13.18 -13.94 17.35
C ALA A 546 13.28 -15.04 18.41
N LYS A 547 13.87 -14.74 19.57
CA LYS A 547 13.97 -15.68 20.69
C LYS A 547 12.60 -16.06 21.25
N GLU A 548 11.74 -15.07 21.49
CA GLU A 548 10.38 -15.29 22.00
C GLU A 548 9.53 -16.17 21.07
N GLN A 549 9.73 -16.04 19.76
CA GLN A 549 9.00 -16.80 18.74
C GLN A 549 9.70 -18.11 18.34
N GLY A 550 10.86 -18.41 18.93
CA GLY A 550 11.61 -19.64 18.67
C GLY A 550 12.20 -19.73 17.27
N LEU A 551 12.57 -18.58 16.67
CA LEU A 551 13.22 -18.58 15.37
C LEU A 551 14.65 -19.14 15.48
N ASP A 552 14.99 -20.06 14.60
CA ASP A 552 16.34 -20.55 14.45
C ASP A 552 17.17 -19.60 13.57
N LEU A 553 18.01 -18.81 14.21
CA LEU A 553 18.92 -17.85 13.56
C LEU A 553 20.38 -18.29 13.81
N PRO A 554 20.97 -19.11 12.94
CA PRO A 554 22.24 -19.77 13.17
C PRO A 554 23.38 -18.81 13.60
N MET A 555 23.45 -17.61 12.99
CA MET A 555 24.50 -16.64 13.29
C MET A 555 24.33 -15.93 14.65
N LEU A 556 23.15 -16.04 15.26
CA LEU A 556 22.86 -15.42 16.56
C LEU A 556 22.80 -16.44 17.70
N ASN A 557 22.58 -17.71 17.38
CA ASN A 557 22.47 -18.80 18.39
C ASN A 557 23.83 -19.07 19.06
N ASP A 558 24.94 -18.90 18.35
CA ASP A 558 26.29 -19.19 18.88
C ASP A 558 26.85 -18.12 19.82
N LYS A 559 26.20 -16.95 19.94
CA LYS A 559 26.64 -15.88 20.83
C LYS A 559 26.18 -16.03 22.28
N ASN A 560 25.42 -17.09 22.62
CA ASN A 560 24.85 -17.35 23.93
C ASN A 560 25.12 -18.78 24.46
N SER A 561 26.08 -19.52 23.90
CA SER A 561 26.56 -20.81 24.42
C SER A 561 27.78 -20.62 25.36
#